data_4437dd70b20beb1f71ba67073db11bd5
#
_entry.id   4437dd70b20beb1f71ba67073db11bd5
#
_cell.length_a   1.000
_cell.length_b   1.000
_cell.length_c   1.000
_cell.angle_alpha   90.00
_cell.angle_beta   90.00
_cell.angle_gamma   90.00
#
_symmetry.space_group_name_H-M   'P 1'
#
loop_
_entity.id
_entity.type
_entity.pdbx_description
1 polymer ?
#
loop_
_entity_poly.entity_id
_entity_poly.type
_entity_poly.pdbx_seq_one_letter_code
_entity_poly.pdbx_strand_id
1 'polypeptide(L)'
;SKWHVSKHIQPDGPKHNWPRQRGFDRFYGTITGAGSFFDPGTLTRDNQNITPTTDAEYKPDRYYYTDAISDNAVRFINDHCRQDASKPFFMYVTYTAAHWPMHALPEDIAKYKGRYDSGYAPVRNSRAKRVVELGLVSEACEPAPLIGEWEGVEHKAWEARCMEVYAAMVDSMDQGIGRIVSSLKNNKELDNTLIVFMQDNGGCQENVGRRGDFQRPVAASMRKIPLDEIRLDVIPKQNRAGIPTLTGPGIMPGPEDTYIAYGLNWANVSNTPFREYKHFVHEGGISTPLIAHWPDGIKRRGKLDHQPGHLIDIMATCVDVSGAGYPTKIEDNKIKPLEGASLKPAFSGKSLDRKQPLFWEHEGNRAIRDGDWKLVAKENKPWELYDLKTDRSETHNLAVEKPELAKELAAKWDAYAARANVLPLSGWRGEPKKARVNRKQRTFSLKSGSNLSAEEGPFVVQRPIQISVELKKSGTNGVLVAHGGTAEGYSLYVKNGILTFVTRRGGKLFKVSATSKLSEVVTRVEANLTKSGEVTLKTGDQSVASGNVAEGMPRHPIDGLQVGSDEGGFVGEYNTPFPFNGEIGSVTINLKTGQ
;
A
#
# COMPACT_ATOMS: atom_id res chain seq x y z
N SER A 1 8.52 13.07 -3.46
CA SER A 1 7.51 12.06 -3.85
C SER A 1 7.23 11.09 -2.70
N LYS A 2 6.07 10.46 -2.71
CA LYS A 2 5.64 9.41 -1.78
C LYS A 2 5.84 8.04 -2.44
N TRP A 3 6.72 7.18 -1.91
CA TRP A 3 7.02 5.86 -2.50
C TRP A 3 6.03 4.78 -2.08
N HIS A 4 5.88 4.52 -0.79
CA HIS A 4 4.87 3.66 -0.14
C HIS A 4 4.81 2.18 -0.61
N VAL A 5 5.88 1.65 -1.17
CA VAL A 5 5.96 0.24 -1.61
C VAL A 5 7.09 -0.54 -0.94
N SER A 6 7.62 -0.05 0.19
CA SER A 6 8.63 -0.73 0.98
C SER A 6 8.27 -0.79 2.46
N LYS A 7 8.44 -1.97 3.07
CA LYS A 7 8.38 -2.15 4.53
C LYS A 7 9.72 -1.83 5.21
N HIS A 8 10.81 -1.81 4.44
CA HIS A 8 12.15 -1.52 4.94
C HIS A 8 12.40 -0.01 4.82
N ILE A 9 12.38 0.68 5.95
CA ILE A 9 12.48 2.14 6.04
C ILE A 9 13.69 2.61 6.85
N GLN A 10 14.43 1.68 7.47
CA GLN A 10 15.58 1.99 8.30
C GLN A 10 16.78 2.44 7.46
N PRO A 11 17.59 3.41 7.94
CA PRO A 11 18.74 3.94 7.21
C PRO A 11 19.76 2.87 6.81
N ASP A 12 20.01 1.90 7.68
CA ASP A 12 20.94 0.78 7.52
C ASP A 12 20.25 -0.52 7.04
N GLY A 13 18.92 -0.48 6.83
CA GLY A 13 18.13 -1.63 6.39
C GLY A 13 18.24 -1.93 4.89
N PRO A 14 17.63 -3.05 4.44
CA PRO A 14 17.60 -3.43 3.03
C PRO A 14 16.87 -2.39 2.18
N LYS A 15 17.46 -2.03 1.03
CA LYS A 15 16.92 -1.01 0.11
C LYS A 15 16.41 -1.58 -1.22
N HIS A 16 16.31 -2.91 -1.36
CA HIS A 16 15.96 -3.58 -2.62
C HIS A 16 14.64 -3.12 -3.25
N ASN A 17 13.70 -2.58 -2.46
CA ASN A 17 12.44 -2.00 -2.93
C ASN A 17 12.43 -0.46 -2.94
N TRP A 18 13.55 0.20 -2.74
CA TRP A 18 13.64 1.65 -2.84
C TRP A 18 13.73 2.10 -4.31
N PRO A 19 13.36 3.35 -4.65
CA PRO A 19 13.25 3.80 -6.04
C PRO A 19 14.49 3.55 -6.89
N ARG A 20 15.69 3.82 -6.35
CA ARG A 20 16.96 3.61 -7.09
C ARG A 20 17.20 2.16 -7.50
N GLN A 21 16.70 1.19 -6.75
CA GLN A 21 16.76 -0.24 -7.06
C GLN A 21 15.57 -0.72 -7.90
N ARG A 22 14.70 0.21 -8.28
CA ARG A 22 13.50 -0.04 -9.11
C ARG A 22 13.51 0.76 -10.42
N GLY A 23 14.70 1.12 -10.91
CA GLY A 23 14.91 1.72 -12.23
C GLY A 23 14.90 3.25 -12.26
N PHE A 24 14.80 3.94 -11.13
CA PHE A 24 14.91 5.40 -11.08
C PHE A 24 16.37 5.82 -10.84
N ASP A 25 16.86 6.76 -11.63
CA ASP A 25 18.21 7.32 -11.50
C ASP A 25 18.32 8.30 -10.34
N ARG A 26 17.23 8.94 -9.96
CA ARG A 26 17.16 9.93 -8.88
C ARG A 26 15.86 9.78 -8.09
N PHE A 27 15.92 10.11 -6.81
CA PHE A 27 14.76 10.12 -5.94
C PHE A 27 14.84 11.24 -4.91
N TYR A 28 13.72 11.90 -4.68
CA TYR A 28 13.49 12.77 -3.54
C TYR A 28 12.09 12.56 -3.00
N GLY A 29 11.98 12.23 -1.71
CA GLY A 29 10.66 12.02 -1.09
C GLY A 29 10.69 11.10 0.12
N THR A 30 9.50 10.67 0.56
CA THR A 30 9.34 9.74 1.68
C THR A 30 9.19 8.29 1.22
N ILE A 31 9.77 7.37 1.97
CA ILE A 31 9.59 5.93 1.72
C ILE A 31 8.22 5.45 2.23
N THR A 32 7.70 6.05 3.30
CA THR A 32 6.35 5.79 3.87
C THR A 32 5.24 6.52 3.12
N GLY A 33 3.98 6.16 3.44
CA GLY A 33 2.78 6.63 2.72
C GLY A 33 2.18 7.94 3.19
N ALA A 34 2.52 8.40 4.39
CA ALA A 34 2.00 9.63 4.99
C ALA A 34 3.04 10.21 5.96
N GLY A 35 2.82 11.43 6.42
CA GLY A 35 3.71 12.09 7.38
C GLY A 35 3.49 13.59 7.42
N SER A 36 4.20 14.26 8.32
CA SER A 36 4.19 15.72 8.43
C SER A 36 4.63 16.38 7.12
N PHE A 37 4.00 17.48 6.73
CA PHE A 37 4.42 18.29 5.59
C PHE A 37 5.54 19.28 5.94
N PHE A 38 5.83 19.47 7.22
CA PHE A 38 6.90 20.35 7.70
C PHE A 38 8.15 19.58 8.13
N ASP A 39 7.98 18.35 8.63
CA ASP A 39 9.07 17.47 9.07
C ASP A 39 8.71 16.00 8.74
N PRO A 40 8.75 15.61 7.44
CA PRO A 40 8.32 14.29 7.00
C PRO A 40 9.23 13.18 7.51
N GLY A 41 8.63 12.15 8.10
CA GLY A 41 9.35 10.93 8.45
C GLY A 41 9.81 10.16 7.20
N THR A 42 10.93 9.44 7.31
CA THR A 42 11.54 8.69 6.20
C THR A 42 11.89 9.51 4.96
N LEU A 43 12.09 10.82 5.12
CA LEU A 43 12.55 11.66 4.03
C LEU A 43 13.89 11.12 3.50
N THR A 44 13.99 11.00 2.20
CA THR A 44 15.09 10.29 1.54
C THR A 44 15.49 11.01 0.26
N ARG A 45 16.78 11.19 0.06
CA ARG A 45 17.40 11.55 -1.21
C ARG A 45 18.16 10.34 -1.74
N ASP A 46 17.78 9.89 -2.92
CA ASP A 46 18.33 8.69 -3.56
C ASP A 46 18.25 7.46 -2.62
N ASN A 47 19.33 7.05 -1.98
CA ASN A 47 19.38 5.93 -1.03
C ASN A 47 19.75 6.35 0.40
N GLN A 48 19.73 7.66 0.70
CA GLN A 48 20.09 8.19 2.00
C GLN A 48 18.91 8.85 2.68
N ASN A 49 18.56 8.41 3.90
CA ASN A 49 17.63 9.16 4.73
C ASN A 49 18.24 10.51 5.13
N ILE A 50 17.44 11.54 5.05
CA ILE A 50 17.80 12.91 5.34
C ILE A 50 16.72 13.57 6.21
N THR A 51 17.00 14.75 6.70
CA THR A 51 16.00 15.66 7.28
C THR A 51 15.86 16.90 6.41
N PRO A 52 14.85 17.74 6.60
CA PRO A 52 14.75 19.03 5.91
C PRO A 52 16.00 19.90 6.04
N THR A 53 16.76 19.75 7.13
CA THR A 53 17.95 20.57 7.42
C THR A 53 19.27 19.92 6.98
N THR A 54 19.33 18.60 6.89
CA THR A 54 20.55 17.87 6.47
C THR A 54 20.65 17.66 4.96
N ASP A 55 19.59 17.97 4.20
CA ASP A 55 19.64 17.89 2.74
C ASP A 55 20.67 18.89 2.19
N ALA A 56 21.75 18.39 1.62
CA ALA A 56 22.81 19.21 1.06
C ALA A 56 22.37 19.96 -0.21
N GLU A 57 21.37 19.45 -0.90
CA GLU A 57 20.96 19.89 -2.23
C GLU A 57 19.73 20.81 -2.24
N TYR A 58 18.95 20.85 -1.17
CA TYR A 58 17.73 21.65 -1.08
C TYR A 58 17.62 22.32 0.29
N LYS A 59 17.82 23.62 0.36
CA LYS A 59 17.85 24.42 1.59
C LYS A 59 16.97 25.67 1.42
N PRO A 60 15.64 25.52 1.47
CA PRO A 60 14.73 26.65 1.41
C PRO A 60 14.74 27.43 2.74
N ASP A 61 14.36 28.71 2.72
CA ASP A 61 14.18 29.53 3.93
C ASP A 61 13.10 28.94 4.83
N ARG A 62 12.06 28.35 4.23
CA ARG A 62 10.98 27.63 4.90
C ARG A 62 10.72 26.32 4.19
N TYR A 63 10.85 25.22 4.92
CA TYR A 63 10.55 23.90 4.36
C TYR A 63 9.05 23.61 4.41
N TYR A 64 8.49 23.22 3.26
CA TYR A 64 7.17 22.63 3.11
C TYR A 64 7.22 21.52 2.07
N TYR A 65 6.77 20.32 2.42
CA TYR A 65 7.05 19.10 1.65
C TYR A 65 6.46 19.13 0.24
N THR A 66 5.28 19.75 0.06
CA THR A 66 4.67 19.92 -1.27
C THR A 66 5.57 20.77 -2.19
N ASP A 67 6.13 21.86 -1.67
CA ASP A 67 7.07 22.70 -2.39
C ASP A 67 8.37 21.94 -2.69
N ALA A 68 8.89 21.24 -1.69
CA ALA A 68 10.12 20.46 -1.84
C ALA A 68 10.01 19.38 -2.92
N ILE A 69 8.86 18.72 -3.06
CA ILE A 69 8.60 17.76 -4.17
C ILE A 69 8.67 18.49 -5.50
N SER A 70 7.97 19.62 -5.64
CA SER A 70 7.89 20.38 -6.88
C SER A 70 9.24 20.97 -7.30
N ASP A 71 9.96 21.54 -6.36
CA ASP A 71 11.24 22.19 -6.63
C ASP A 71 12.33 21.17 -6.98
N ASN A 72 12.33 20.00 -6.35
CA ASN A 72 13.22 18.91 -6.76
C ASN A 72 12.83 18.35 -8.14
N ALA A 73 11.54 18.27 -8.50
CA ALA A 73 11.11 17.90 -9.85
C ALA A 73 11.61 18.92 -10.88
N VAL A 74 11.43 20.22 -10.63
CA VAL A 74 11.96 21.31 -11.48
C VAL A 74 13.47 21.20 -11.63
N ARG A 75 14.17 20.95 -10.55
CA ARG A 75 15.62 20.79 -10.58
C ARG A 75 16.05 19.58 -11.41
N PHE A 76 15.37 18.42 -11.25
CA PHE A 76 15.68 17.22 -12.03
C PHE A 76 15.45 17.43 -13.54
N ILE A 77 14.38 18.15 -13.93
CA ILE A 77 14.14 18.56 -15.33
C ILE A 77 15.28 19.43 -15.84
N ASN A 78 15.62 20.49 -15.11
CA ASN A 78 16.67 21.43 -15.51
C ASN A 78 18.05 20.75 -15.61
N ASP A 79 18.36 19.85 -14.67
CA ASP A 79 19.61 19.08 -14.70
C ASP A 79 19.67 18.15 -15.90
N HIS A 80 18.57 17.45 -16.20
CA HIS A 80 18.46 16.56 -17.33
C HIS A 80 18.67 17.32 -18.66
N CYS A 81 17.93 18.42 -18.86
CA CYS A 81 18.02 19.22 -20.09
C CYS A 81 19.40 19.85 -20.29
N ARG A 82 20.11 20.18 -19.19
CA ARG A 82 21.50 20.68 -19.28
C ARG A 82 22.51 19.60 -19.62
N GLN A 83 22.28 18.35 -19.16
CA GLN A 83 23.21 17.25 -19.40
C GLN A 83 23.03 16.66 -20.79
N ASP A 84 21.80 16.35 -21.18
CA ASP A 84 21.49 15.78 -22.48
C ASP A 84 19.98 15.89 -22.82
N ALA A 85 19.59 17.03 -23.38
CA ALA A 85 18.19 17.25 -23.80
C ALA A 85 17.70 16.31 -24.93
N SER A 86 18.61 15.58 -25.59
CA SER A 86 18.22 14.63 -26.64
C SER A 86 17.65 13.30 -26.10
N LYS A 87 17.91 13.00 -24.83
CA LYS A 87 17.39 11.77 -24.19
C LYS A 87 15.99 11.98 -23.63
N PRO A 88 15.07 11.05 -23.86
CA PRO A 88 13.78 11.08 -23.18
C PRO A 88 13.94 10.85 -21.68
N PHE A 89 13.01 11.37 -20.88
CA PHE A 89 12.94 11.10 -19.46
C PHE A 89 11.56 10.56 -19.06
N PHE A 90 11.52 9.81 -17.97
CA PHE A 90 10.31 9.44 -17.23
C PHE A 90 10.37 10.04 -15.84
N MET A 91 9.37 10.82 -15.46
CA MET A 91 9.27 11.43 -14.15
C MET A 91 7.97 11.05 -13.45
N TYR A 92 8.08 10.51 -12.25
CA TYR A 92 6.93 10.14 -11.41
C TYR A 92 6.87 11.07 -10.19
N VAL A 93 5.97 12.06 -10.26
CA VAL A 93 5.78 13.08 -9.21
C VAL A 93 4.57 12.69 -8.37
N THR A 94 4.81 12.09 -7.20
CA THR A 94 3.76 11.66 -6.27
C THR A 94 3.68 12.60 -5.09
N TYR A 95 2.68 13.48 -5.11
CA TYR A 95 2.40 14.35 -3.97
C TYR A 95 1.78 13.57 -2.81
N THR A 96 2.11 13.96 -1.59
CA THR A 96 1.39 13.51 -0.39
C THR A 96 0.12 14.33 -0.19
N ALA A 97 0.08 15.58 -0.65
CA ALA A 97 -1.11 16.41 -0.68
C ALA A 97 -2.21 15.77 -1.56
N ALA A 98 -3.49 15.76 -1.13
CA ALA A 98 -3.98 16.34 0.15
C ALA A 98 -4.31 15.24 1.19
N HIS A 99 -3.42 14.26 1.38
CA HIS A 99 -3.56 13.25 2.45
C HIS A 99 -3.41 13.90 3.84
N TRP A 100 -4.01 13.33 4.89
CA TRP A 100 -3.73 13.79 6.25
C TRP A 100 -2.24 13.61 6.63
N PRO A 101 -1.73 14.43 7.56
CA PRO A 101 -2.39 15.47 8.34
C PRO A 101 -2.74 16.71 7.52
N MET A 102 -3.80 17.44 7.95
CA MET A 102 -4.20 18.71 7.34
C MET A 102 -3.16 19.79 7.70
N HIS A 103 -2.10 19.86 6.91
CA HIS A 103 -0.98 20.79 7.05
C HIS A 103 -0.89 21.69 5.82
N ALA A 104 -0.97 23.00 5.99
CA ALA A 104 -0.79 23.94 4.90
C ALA A 104 -0.17 25.26 5.41
N LEU A 105 0.39 26.02 4.47
CA LEU A 105 0.95 27.31 4.76
C LEU A 105 -0.14 28.33 5.13
N PRO A 106 0.08 29.20 6.13
CA PRO A 106 -0.93 30.16 6.58
C PRO A 106 -1.49 31.06 5.47
N GLU A 107 -0.63 31.49 4.54
CA GLU A 107 -1.02 32.32 3.40
C GLU A 107 -1.94 31.59 2.42
N ASP A 108 -1.74 30.28 2.20
CA ASP A 108 -2.63 29.50 1.34
C ASP A 108 -3.96 29.23 2.04
N ILE A 109 -3.94 28.95 3.35
CA ILE A 109 -5.18 28.78 4.12
C ILE A 109 -6.02 30.05 4.11
N ALA A 110 -5.38 31.23 4.19
CA ALA A 110 -6.08 32.52 4.20
C ALA A 110 -6.95 32.76 2.95
N LYS A 111 -6.57 32.19 1.78
CA LYS A 111 -7.34 32.25 0.53
C LYS A 111 -8.70 31.59 0.62
N TYR A 112 -8.86 30.62 1.53
CA TYR A 112 -10.05 29.79 1.69
C TYR A 112 -10.88 30.12 2.93
N LYS A 113 -10.44 31.08 3.74
CA LYS A 113 -11.13 31.48 4.96
C LYS A 113 -12.60 31.82 4.71
N GLY A 114 -13.49 31.17 5.46
CA GLY A 114 -14.94 31.37 5.39
C GLY A 114 -15.66 30.70 4.24
N ARG A 115 -14.95 30.07 3.30
CA ARG A 115 -15.58 29.42 2.12
C ARG A 115 -16.42 28.20 2.46
N TYR A 116 -16.22 27.61 3.62
CA TYR A 116 -16.88 26.37 4.05
C TYR A 116 -17.79 26.55 5.26
N ASP A 117 -18.02 27.79 5.71
CA ASP A 117 -18.85 28.10 6.86
C ASP A 117 -20.33 27.73 6.65
N SER A 118 -20.78 27.69 5.41
CA SER A 118 -22.13 27.25 5.03
C SER A 118 -22.35 25.72 5.18
N GLY A 119 -21.29 24.96 5.45
CA GLY A 119 -21.34 23.52 5.72
C GLY A 119 -21.46 22.62 4.49
N TYR A 120 -21.85 21.37 4.74
CA TYR A 120 -21.73 20.29 3.76
C TYR A 120 -22.66 20.43 2.55
N ALA A 121 -23.95 20.69 2.79
CA ALA A 121 -24.98 20.68 1.73
C ALA A 121 -24.75 21.74 0.65
N PRO A 122 -24.52 23.04 0.97
CA PRO A 122 -24.26 24.05 -0.05
C PRO A 122 -23.03 23.78 -0.89
N VAL A 123 -21.92 23.32 -0.26
CA VAL A 123 -20.69 22.98 -0.96
C VAL A 123 -20.89 21.78 -1.87
N ARG A 124 -21.57 20.73 -1.38
CA ARG A 124 -21.93 19.54 -2.18
C ARG A 124 -22.77 19.92 -3.40
N ASN A 125 -23.83 20.71 -3.20
CA ASN A 125 -24.76 21.09 -4.26
C ASN A 125 -24.06 21.95 -5.33
N SER A 126 -23.20 22.88 -4.92
CA SER A 126 -22.38 23.67 -5.83
C SER A 126 -21.45 22.78 -6.66
N ARG A 127 -20.80 21.79 -6.02
CA ARG A 127 -19.94 20.82 -6.70
C ARG A 127 -20.74 19.95 -7.67
N ALA A 128 -21.89 19.39 -7.24
CA ALA A 128 -22.75 18.58 -8.10
C ALA A 128 -23.16 19.34 -9.37
N LYS A 129 -23.61 20.58 -9.22
CA LYS A 129 -23.95 21.47 -10.35
C LYS A 129 -22.71 21.67 -11.26
N ARG A 130 -21.54 21.95 -10.67
CA ARG A 130 -20.33 22.27 -11.44
C ARG A 130 -19.82 21.09 -12.25
N VAL A 131 -19.89 19.86 -11.75
CA VAL A 131 -19.42 18.68 -12.51
C VAL A 131 -20.34 18.37 -13.71
N VAL A 132 -21.63 18.68 -13.62
CA VAL A 132 -22.59 18.63 -14.74
C VAL A 132 -22.27 19.72 -15.76
N GLU A 133 -22.13 20.98 -15.34
CA GLU A 133 -21.77 22.11 -16.22
C GLU A 133 -20.47 21.86 -16.99
N LEU A 134 -19.50 21.19 -16.37
CA LEU A 134 -18.24 20.80 -17.01
C LEU A 134 -18.40 19.59 -17.93
N GLY A 135 -19.57 18.94 -17.98
CA GLY A 135 -19.81 17.75 -18.77
C GLY A 135 -19.11 16.49 -18.26
N LEU A 136 -18.63 16.48 -17.01
CA LEU A 136 -17.94 15.33 -16.41
C LEU A 136 -18.90 14.18 -16.10
N VAL A 137 -20.15 14.50 -15.79
CA VAL A 137 -21.27 13.57 -15.64
C VAL A 137 -22.48 14.12 -16.38
N SER A 138 -23.44 13.25 -16.72
CA SER A 138 -24.69 13.68 -17.36
C SER A 138 -25.60 14.41 -16.38
N GLU A 139 -26.55 15.22 -16.89
CA GLU A 139 -27.59 15.89 -16.09
C GLU A 139 -28.48 14.89 -15.34
N ALA A 140 -28.61 13.66 -15.84
CA ALA A 140 -29.38 12.60 -15.20
C ALA A 140 -28.63 11.93 -14.02
N CYS A 141 -27.37 12.30 -13.76
CA CYS A 141 -26.60 11.74 -12.64
C CYS A 141 -27.07 12.36 -11.32
N GLU A 142 -27.94 11.67 -10.62
CA GLU A 142 -28.34 12.06 -9.27
C GLU A 142 -27.19 11.89 -8.29
N PRO A 143 -26.83 12.90 -7.50
CA PRO A 143 -25.75 12.74 -6.51
C PRO A 143 -26.13 11.73 -5.41
N ALA A 144 -25.20 10.87 -5.04
CA ALA A 144 -25.35 9.98 -3.90
C ALA A 144 -25.76 10.73 -2.62
N PRO A 145 -26.43 10.10 -1.65
CA PRO A 145 -26.91 10.77 -0.44
C PRO A 145 -25.81 11.54 0.30
N LEU A 146 -26.15 12.73 0.79
CA LEU A 146 -25.29 13.48 1.69
C LEU A 146 -25.16 12.75 3.03
N ILE A 147 -23.95 12.71 3.57
CA ILE A 147 -23.66 12.15 4.90
C ILE A 147 -23.39 13.28 5.87
N GLY A 148 -24.09 13.23 7.01
CA GLY A 148 -23.99 14.22 8.09
C GLY A 148 -24.82 15.46 7.85
N GLU A 149 -25.28 16.01 8.95
CA GLU A 149 -26.08 17.25 8.99
C GLU A 149 -25.26 18.36 9.64
N TRP A 150 -25.14 19.50 8.95
CA TRP A 150 -24.36 20.63 9.45
C TRP A 150 -24.89 21.25 10.72
N GLU A 151 -26.22 21.25 10.87
CA GLU A 151 -26.86 21.84 12.05
C GLU A 151 -26.53 21.12 13.35
N GLY A 152 -26.29 19.80 13.28
CA GLY A 152 -25.88 18.99 14.41
C GLY A 152 -24.36 19.03 14.72
N VAL A 153 -23.58 19.76 13.94
CA VAL A 153 -22.12 19.86 14.18
C VAL A 153 -21.82 20.80 15.34
N GLU A 154 -21.23 20.27 16.40
CA GLU A 154 -20.88 21.03 17.62
C GLU A 154 -19.77 22.05 17.35
N HIS A 155 -18.74 21.68 16.57
CA HIS A 155 -17.55 22.48 16.32
C HIS A 155 -17.48 22.98 14.87
N LYS A 156 -18.50 23.75 14.41
CA LYS A 156 -18.65 24.20 13.01
C LYS A 156 -17.41 24.92 12.46
N ALA A 157 -16.82 25.84 13.23
CA ALA A 157 -15.63 26.59 12.81
C ALA A 157 -14.42 25.67 12.61
N TRP A 158 -14.27 24.62 13.42
CA TRP A 158 -13.21 23.64 13.27
C TRP A 158 -13.42 22.73 12.06
N GLU A 159 -14.67 22.29 11.83
CA GLU A 159 -15.03 21.52 10.64
C GLU A 159 -14.78 22.30 9.36
N ALA A 160 -15.22 23.56 9.29
CA ALA A 160 -14.96 24.46 8.17
C ALA A 160 -13.43 24.60 7.94
N ARG A 161 -12.67 24.80 9.04
CA ARG A 161 -11.21 24.91 8.98
C ARG A 161 -10.53 23.66 8.44
N CYS A 162 -11.01 22.45 8.74
CA CYS A 162 -10.46 21.23 8.17
C CYS A 162 -10.52 21.26 6.62
N MET A 163 -11.63 21.74 6.05
CA MET A 163 -11.79 21.84 4.61
C MET A 163 -11.03 23.04 4.01
N GLU A 164 -10.91 24.16 4.72
CA GLU A 164 -10.05 25.28 4.30
C GLU A 164 -8.59 24.84 4.13
N VAL A 165 -8.08 24.07 5.10
CA VAL A 165 -6.70 23.54 5.04
C VAL A 165 -6.56 22.51 3.91
N TYR A 166 -7.54 21.62 3.73
CA TYR A 166 -7.54 20.69 2.60
C TYR A 166 -7.46 21.43 1.26
N ALA A 167 -8.26 22.46 1.06
CA ALA A 167 -8.26 23.27 -0.16
C ALA A 167 -6.91 23.99 -0.35
N ALA A 168 -6.32 24.51 0.72
CA ALA A 168 -5.00 25.13 0.70
C ALA A 168 -3.89 24.14 0.31
N MET A 169 -3.97 22.89 0.78
CA MET A 169 -3.03 21.83 0.37
C MET A 169 -3.12 21.53 -1.14
N VAL A 170 -4.33 21.53 -1.70
CA VAL A 170 -4.55 21.35 -3.15
C VAL A 170 -4.03 22.56 -3.92
N ASP A 171 -4.27 23.78 -3.44
CA ASP A 171 -3.75 25.02 -4.03
C ASP A 171 -2.19 25.01 -4.07
N SER A 172 -1.54 24.69 -2.96
CA SER A 172 -0.08 24.57 -2.91
C SER A 172 0.46 23.54 -3.91
N MET A 173 -0.25 22.42 -4.08
CA MET A 173 0.10 21.41 -5.08
C MET A 173 -0.04 21.95 -6.51
N ASP A 174 -1.12 22.65 -6.81
CA ASP A 174 -1.37 23.27 -8.13
C ASP A 174 -0.30 24.31 -8.47
N GLN A 175 0.08 25.17 -7.52
CA GLN A 175 1.21 26.09 -7.67
C GLN A 175 2.51 25.36 -8.01
N GLY A 176 2.76 24.22 -7.33
CA GLY A 176 3.91 23.37 -7.59
C GLY A 176 3.91 22.77 -8.99
N ILE A 177 2.75 22.29 -9.46
CA ILE A 177 2.57 21.79 -10.84
C ILE A 177 2.82 22.93 -11.83
N GLY A 178 2.34 24.14 -11.54
CA GLY A 178 2.62 25.33 -12.35
C GLY A 178 4.11 25.60 -12.53
N ARG A 179 4.92 25.43 -11.47
CA ARG A 179 6.40 25.56 -11.55
C ARG A 179 7.04 24.48 -12.44
N ILE A 180 6.55 23.23 -12.35
CA ILE A 180 7.02 22.11 -13.19
C ILE A 180 6.71 22.40 -14.67
N VAL A 181 5.47 22.79 -15.00
CA VAL A 181 5.05 23.14 -16.35
C VAL A 181 5.87 24.32 -16.90
N SER A 182 6.12 25.35 -16.07
CA SER A 182 6.95 26.48 -16.44
C SER A 182 8.41 26.07 -16.74
N SER A 183 8.94 25.13 -15.96
CA SER A 183 10.29 24.60 -16.20
C SER A 183 10.36 23.86 -17.53
N LEU A 184 9.39 23.01 -17.85
CA LEU A 184 9.30 22.33 -19.16
C LEU A 184 9.22 23.32 -20.30
N LYS A 185 8.40 24.37 -20.17
CA LYS A 185 8.26 25.43 -21.17
C LYS A 185 9.58 26.18 -21.39
N ASN A 186 10.27 26.56 -20.31
CA ASN A 186 11.54 27.29 -20.37
C ASN A 186 12.65 26.46 -21.03
N ASN A 187 12.64 25.15 -20.83
CA ASN A 187 13.57 24.21 -21.47
C ASN A 187 13.11 23.79 -22.90
N LYS A 188 11.96 24.28 -23.40
CA LYS A 188 11.36 23.95 -24.70
C LYS A 188 10.94 22.47 -24.84
N GLU A 189 10.67 21.81 -23.70
CA GLU A 189 10.27 20.40 -23.64
C GLU A 189 8.74 20.22 -23.49
N LEU A 190 7.99 21.30 -23.19
CA LEU A 190 6.57 21.21 -22.87
C LEU A 190 5.73 20.59 -23.99
N ASP A 191 6.00 21.00 -25.23
CA ASP A 191 5.18 20.57 -26.38
C ASP A 191 5.36 19.08 -26.68
N ASN A 192 6.57 18.52 -26.46
CA ASN A 192 6.88 17.11 -26.62
C ASN A 192 6.88 16.31 -25.31
N THR A 193 6.26 16.80 -24.26
CA THR A 193 6.11 16.07 -23.00
C THR A 193 4.66 15.66 -22.78
N LEU A 194 4.41 14.35 -22.63
CA LEU A 194 3.13 13.84 -22.13
C LEU A 194 3.06 14.03 -20.60
N ILE A 195 2.23 14.96 -20.16
CA ILE A 195 1.91 15.16 -18.74
C ILE A 195 0.58 14.47 -18.46
N VAL A 196 0.57 13.56 -17.48
CA VAL A 196 -0.65 12.91 -16.97
C VAL A 196 -0.84 13.28 -15.51
N PHE A 197 -1.97 13.91 -15.20
CA PHE A 197 -2.38 14.22 -13.84
C PHE A 197 -3.56 13.35 -13.44
N MET A 198 -3.48 12.72 -12.26
CA MET A 198 -4.56 11.89 -11.71
C MET A 198 -4.45 11.77 -10.20
N GLN A 199 -5.50 11.28 -9.55
CA GLN A 199 -5.50 10.83 -8.16
C GLN A 199 -5.51 9.30 -8.11
N ASP A 200 -4.91 8.74 -7.07
CA ASP A 200 -4.84 7.29 -6.84
C ASP A 200 -6.16 6.71 -6.31
N ASN A 201 -6.96 7.52 -5.59
CA ASN A 201 -8.26 7.15 -5.02
C ASN A 201 -9.11 8.39 -4.73
N GLY A 202 -10.35 8.16 -4.36
CA GLY A 202 -11.24 9.21 -3.86
C GLY A 202 -10.83 9.75 -2.50
N GLY A 203 -11.55 10.76 -2.02
CA GLY A 203 -11.30 11.42 -0.74
C GLY A 203 -11.28 10.46 0.44
N CYS A 204 -10.47 10.78 1.44
CA CYS A 204 -10.18 9.88 2.57
C CYS A 204 -11.14 10.16 3.74
N GLN A 205 -11.89 9.13 4.14
CA GLN A 205 -12.84 9.21 5.26
C GLN A 205 -12.21 9.01 6.65
N GLU A 206 -10.92 8.73 6.73
CA GLU A 206 -10.28 8.35 8.00
C GLU A 206 -10.42 9.45 9.06
N ASN A 207 -10.61 9.01 10.32
CA ASN A 207 -10.85 9.90 11.45
C ASN A 207 -9.57 10.18 12.28
N VAL A 208 -8.42 10.22 11.63
CA VAL A 208 -7.14 10.48 12.32
C VAL A 208 -7.19 11.84 13.00
N GLY A 209 -6.88 11.88 14.29
CA GLY A 209 -6.81 13.09 15.08
C GLY A 209 -8.14 13.86 15.28
N ARG A 210 -9.30 13.25 15.00
CA ARG A 210 -10.60 13.92 15.11
C ARG A 210 -11.29 13.76 16.46
N ARG A 211 -10.66 13.02 17.38
CA ARG A 211 -11.19 12.75 18.73
C ARG A 211 -10.22 13.29 19.77
N GLY A 212 -10.77 13.53 20.95
CA GLY A 212 -10.04 14.05 22.11
C GLY A 212 -10.35 15.52 22.36
N ASP A 213 -10.11 15.95 23.59
CA ASP A 213 -10.25 17.33 24.03
C ASP A 213 -8.87 17.83 24.43
N PHE A 214 -8.11 18.21 23.43
CA PHE A 214 -6.75 18.71 23.62
C PHE A 214 -6.74 20.24 23.66
N GLN A 215 -5.95 20.78 24.58
CA GLN A 215 -5.63 22.20 24.61
C GLN A 215 -4.16 22.37 24.25
N ARG A 216 -3.86 23.49 23.54
CA ARG A 216 -2.48 23.80 23.17
C ARG A 216 -1.65 24.05 24.42
N PRO A 217 -0.57 23.31 24.67
CA PRO A 217 0.29 23.52 25.83
C PRO A 217 0.99 24.88 25.74
N VAL A 218 1.22 25.49 26.91
CA VAL A 218 1.91 26.78 27.02
C VAL A 218 3.40 26.64 26.75
N ALA A 219 3.98 25.46 27.03
CA ALA A 219 5.39 25.18 26.84
C ALA A 219 5.62 23.74 26.38
N ALA A 220 6.81 23.50 25.81
CA ALA A 220 7.25 22.15 25.45
C ALA A 220 7.37 21.28 26.71
N SER A 221 6.83 20.06 26.62
CA SER A 221 6.81 19.08 27.73
C SER A 221 7.66 17.84 27.45
N MET A 222 8.24 17.74 26.26
CA MET A 222 9.05 16.60 25.82
C MET A 222 10.47 17.07 25.44
N ARG A 223 11.42 16.13 25.29
CA ARG A 223 12.78 16.47 24.87
C ARG A 223 12.78 17.11 23.47
N LYS A 224 13.66 18.08 23.25
CA LYS A 224 13.92 18.57 21.90
C LYS A 224 14.56 17.46 21.05
N ILE A 225 14.11 17.33 19.80
CA ILE A 225 14.69 16.41 18.82
C ILE A 225 15.71 17.17 17.98
N PRO A 226 16.98 16.71 17.89
CA PRO A 226 17.99 17.34 17.03
C PRO A 226 17.52 17.48 15.58
N LEU A 227 17.99 18.53 14.89
CA LEU A 227 17.56 18.80 13.51
C LEU A 227 18.04 17.74 12.52
N ASP A 228 19.10 17.03 12.84
CA ASP A 228 19.70 15.93 12.06
C ASP A 228 19.18 14.54 12.44
N GLU A 229 18.42 14.41 13.52
CA GLU A 229 17.85 13.13 13.94
C GLU A 229 16.81 12.65 12.91
N ILE A 230 17.07 11.48 12.30
CA ILE A 230 16.17 10.87 11.32
C ILE A 230 14.89 10.40 12.00
N ARG A 231 13.75 10.80 11.44
CA ARG A 231 12.44 10.36 11.87
C ARG A 231 11.92 9.25 10.96
N LEU A 232 11.28 8.24 11.56
CA LEU A 232 10.72 7.08 10.84
C LEU A 232 9.22 6.93 11.07
N ASP A 233 8.65 7.70 11.97
CA ASP A 233 7.25 7.66 12.35
C ASP A 233 6.35 8.40 11.34
N VAL A 234 5.23 7.78 10.99
CA VAL A 234 4.18 8.38 10.15
C VAL A 234 3.34 9.37 10.95
N ILE A 235 3.02 9.02 12.20
CA ILE A 235 2.32 9.89 13.16
C ILE A 235 3.30 10.19 14.30
N PRO A 236 3.94 11.36 14.28
CA PRO A 236 4.90 11.74 15.30
C PRO A 236 4.22 11.98 16.64
N LYS A 237 4.88 11.63 17.74
CA LYS A 237 4.40 11.94 19.10
C LYS A 237 4.57 13.41 19.47
N GLN A 238 5.50 14.10 18.81
CA GLN A 238 5.88 15.50 19.08
C GLN A 238 6.53 16.13 17.85
N ASN A 239 6.59 17.44 17.81
CA ASN A 239 7.47 18.16 16.89
C ASN A 239 8.92 18.24 17.43
N ARG A 240 9.86 18.83 16.66
CA ARG A 240 11.26 18.92 17.07
C ARG A 240 11.49 19.84 18.28
N ALA A 241 10.61 20.81 18.50
CA ALA A 241 10.69 21.70 19.67
C ALA A 241 10.27 21.02 20.99
N GLY A 242 9.74 19.79 20.96
CA GLY A 242 9.26 19.06 22.13
C GLY A 242 7.80 19.37 22.47
N ILE A 243 7.03 19.92 21.54
CA ILE A 243 5.59 20.11 21.69
C ILE A 243 4.91 18.81 21.28
N PRO A 244 4.06 18.21 22.15
CA PRO A 244 3.28 17.04 21.80
C PRO A 244 2.41 17.27 20.56
N THR A 245 2.23 16.24 19.75
CA THR A 245 1.33 16.28 18.59
C THR A 245 -0.11 16.48 19.05
N LEU A 246 -0.77 17.50 18.53
CA LEU A 246 -2.08 17.97 18.96
C LEU A 246 -3.19 17.44 18.04
N THR A 247 -4.31 17.04 18.64
CA THR A 247 -5.47 16.47 17.96
C THR A 247 -6.76 16.96 18.58
N GLY A 248 -7.89 16.71 17.92
CA GLY A 248 -9.23 17.01 18.42
C GLY A 248 -9.76 18.41 18.10
N PRO A 249 -11.07 18.62 18.34
CA PRO A 249 -11.75 19.88 17.92
C PRO A 249 -11.32 21.14 18.65
N GLY A 250 -10.61 21.03 19.77
CA GLY A 250 -9.98 22.18 20.47
C GLY A 250 -8.74 22.73 19.77
N ILE A 251 -8.23 22.05 18.74
CA ILE A 251 -6.98 22.40 18.05
C ILE A 251 -7.26 22.68 16.57
N MET A 252 -7.08 23.91 16.11
CA MET A 252 -7.27 24.27 14.71
C MET A 252 -6.18 23.60 13.82
N PRO A 253 -6.57 22.86 12.76
CA PRO A 253 -5.61 22.24 11.84
C PRO A 253 -4.87 23.28 11.00
N GLY A 254 -3.74 22.88 10.46
CA GLY A 254 -2.87 23.68 9.59
C GLY A 254 -1.41 23.68 10.03
N PRO A 255 -1.07 24.03 11.28
CA PRO A 255 0.30 24.05 11.79
C PRO A 255 0.95 22.67 11.93
N GLU A 256 2.31 22.67 11.98
CA GLU A 256 3.14 21.44 12.04
C GLU A 256 2.92 20.56 13.28
N ASP A 257 2.49 21.15 14.39
CA ASP A 257 2.24 20.46 15.65
C ASP A 257 0.85 19.81 15.74
N THR A 258 0.02 19.96 14.70
CA THR A 258 -1.32 19.34 14.62
C THR A 258 -1.28 18.05 13.79
N TYR A 259 -2.20 17.11 14.06
CA TYR A 259 -2.30 15.90 13.25
C TYR A 259 -3.76 15.47 13.12
N ILE A 260 -4.44 16.04 12.14
CA ILE A 260 -5.89 16.00 12.00
C ILE A 260 -6.24 15.69 10.53
N ALA A 261 -7.22 14.78 10.32
CA ALA A 261 -7.83 14.51 9.02
C ALA A 261 -9.14 15.31 8.85
N TYR A 262 -9.59 15.54 7.61
CA TYR A 262 -10.85 16.27 7.36
C TYR A 262 -12.12 15.42 7.55
N GLY A 263 -11.98 14.08 7.57
CA GLY A 263 -13.02 13.16 8.01
C GLY A 263 -14.09 12.80 6.99
N LEU A 264 -15.02 11.97 7.44
CA LEU A 264 -16.06 11.31 6.63
C LEU A 264 -16.96 12.30 5.86
N ASN A 265 -17.49 13.30 6.55
CA ASN A 265 -18.49 14.20 5.95
C ASN A 265 -17.88 15.02 4.80
N TRP A 266 -16.68 15.56 4.99
CA TRP A 266 -15.99 16.27 3.92
C TRP A 266 -15.48 15.34 2.82
N ALA A 267 -15.15 14.06 3.13
CA ALA A 267 -14.85 13.07 2.10
C ALA A 267 -16.07 12.80 1.20
N ASN A 268 -17.29 12.69 1.79
CA ASN A 268 -18.52 12.56 1.02
C ASN A 268 -18.76 13.78 0.11
N VAL A 269 -18.57 14.99 0.62
CA VAL A 269 -18.69 16.23 -0.17
C VAL A 269 -17.65 16.26 -1.29
N SER A 270 -16.39 15.89 -1.01
CA SER A 270 -15.29 15.90 -1.99
C SER A 270 -15.51 14.90 -3.13
N ASN A 271 -16.18 13.77 -2.87
CA ASN A 271 -16.45 12.74 -3.87
C ASN A 271 -17.74 12.93 -4.66
N THR A 272 -18.54 13.96 -4.33
CA THR A 272 -19.77 14.25 -5.06
C THR A 272 -19.54 14.33 -6.58
N PRO A 273 -20.36 13.64 -7.40
CA PRO A 273 -21.66 13.05 -7.08
C PRO A 273 -21.62 11.59 -6.62
N PHE A 274 -20.44 10.98 -6.54
CA PHE A 274 -20.26 9.54 -6.36
C PHE A 274 -20.41 9.11 -4.91
N ARG A 275 -20.77 7.84 -4.73
CA ARG A 275 -20.96 7.19 -3.44
C ARG A 275 -19.63 6.60 -2.92
N GLU A 276 -19.45 6.57 -1.60
CA GLU A 276 -18.31 6.05 -0.88
C GLU A 276 -17.02 6.86 -1.07
N TYR A 277 -15.88 6.36 -0.61
CA TYR A 277 -14.60 7.05 -0.47
C TYR A 277 -13.44 6.06 -0.60
N LYS A 278 -12.20 6.55 -0.43
CA LYS A 278 -11.01 5.72 -0.26
C LYS A 278 -11.31 4.49 0.64
N HIS A 279 -10.73 3.37 0.34
CA HIS A 279 -10.94 2.01 0.82
C HIS A 279 -12.05 1.24 0.11
N PHE A 280 -13.12 1.90 -0.33
CA PHE A 280 -14.18 1.26 -1.10
C PHE A 280 -13.88 1.30 -2.60
N VAL A 281 -14.45 0.33 -3.32
CA VAL A 281 -14.32 0.23 -4.78
C VAL A 281 -15.60 0.63 -5.52
N HIS A 282 -16.48 1.35 -4.81
CA HIS A 282 -17.55 2.14 -5.40
C HIS A 282 -16.98 3.36 -6.11
N GLU A 283 -17.76 4.01 -6.98
CA GLU A 283 -17.27 5.12 -7.82
C GLU A 283 -16.60 6.23 -7.01
N GLY A 284 -17.11 6.59 -5.82
CA GLY A 284 -16.48 7.61 -4.97
C GLY A 284 -15.10 7.22 -4.41
N GLY A 285 -14.77 5.93 -4.40
CA GLY A 285 -13.46 5.45 -4.00
C GLY A 285 -12.44 5.34 -5.14
N ILE A 286 -12.92 5.15 -6.39
CA ILE A 286 -12.06 4.80 -7.53
C ILE A 286 -12.21 5.72 -8.75
N SER A 287 -13.33 6.39 -8.95
CA SER A 287 -13.59 7.21 -10.14
C SER A 287 -13.04 8.62 -9.96
N THR A 288 -11.76 8.79 -10.22
CA THR A 288 -11.05 10.07 -10.14
C THR A 288 -10.79 10.63 -11.54
N PRO A 289 -10.69 11.97 -11.70
CA PRO A 289 -10.38 12.57 -12.98
C PRO A 289 -8.94 12.26 -13.42
N LEU A 290 -8.75 12.11 -14.74
CA LEU A 290 -7.46 12.05 -15.38
C LEU A 290 -7.36 13.20 -16.38
N ILE A 291 -6.25 13.93 -16.36
CA ILE A 291 -5.94 14.99 -17.34
C ILE A 291 -4.68 14.60 -18.08
N ALA A 292 -4.72 14.57 -19.39
CA ALA A 292 -3.56 14.38 -20.24
C ALA A 292 -3.27 15.65 -21.05
N HIS A 293 -2.02 16.10 -21.00
CA HIS A 293 -1.52 17.25 -21.74
C HIS A 293 -0.29 16.84 -22.55
N TRP A 294 -0.36 16.97 -23.86
CA TRP A 294 0.75 16.71 -24.79
C TRP A 294 0.48 17.43 -26.11
N PRO A 295 0.91 18.68 -26.28
CA PRO A 295 0.63 19.48 -27.46
C PRO A 295 0.95 18.80 -28.80
N ASP A 296 2.10 18.13 -28.91
CA ASP A 296 2.50 17.46 -30.16
C ASP A 296 1.77 16.12 -30.39
N GLY A 297 1.36 15.43 -29.32
CA GLY A 297 0.75 14.10 -29.41
C GLY A 297 -0.77 14.06 -29.36
N ILE A 298 -1.42 14.99 -28.65
CA ILE A 298 -2.88 15.01 -28.48
C ILE A 298 -3.52 15.98 -29.49
N LYS A 299 -4.27 15.42 -30.44
CA LYS A 299 -5.00 16.20 -31.46
C LYS A 299 -6.35 16.72 -30.98
N ARG A 300 -7.02 16.02 -30.06
CA ARG A 300 -8.32 16.38 -29.47
C ARG A 300 -8.16 17.33 -28.27
N ARG A 301 -7.66 18.52 -28.49
CA ARG A 301 -7.40 19.48 -27.40
C ARG A 301 -8.70 20.00 -26.79
N GLY A 302 -8.74 20.13 -25.44
CA GLY A 302 -9.86 20.67 -24.69
C GLY A 302 -11.16 19.85 -24.79
N LYS A 303 -11.06 18.54 -25.10
CA LYS A 303 -12.21 17.64 -25.19
C LYS A 303 -12.21 16.63 -24.05
N LEU A 304 -13.41 16.29 -23.59
CA LEU A 304 -13.61 15.19 -22.66
C LEU A 304 -13.61 13.85 -23.41
N ASP A 305 -13.12 12.83 -22.74
CA ASP A 305 -13.24 11.43 -23.16
C ASP A 305 -13.85 10.64 -21.97
N HIS A 306 -14.98 9.97 -22.21
CA HIS A 306 -15.72 9.24 -21.18
C HIS A 306 -15.39 7.74 -21.16
N GLN A 307 -14.45 7.29 -21.97
CA GLN A 307 -14.00 5.90 -21.90
C GLN A 307 -13.33 5.64 -20.56
N PRO A 308 -13.61 4.51 -19.89
CA PRO A 308 -13.02 4.20 -18.60
C PRO A 308 -11.51 3.94 -18.74
N GLY A 309 -10.70 4.78 -18.10
CA GLY A 309 -9.29 4.53 -17.86
C GLY A 309 -9.07 3.81 -16.51
N HIS A 310 -7.88 3.24 -16.33
CA HIS A 310 -7.47 2.59 -15.08
C HIS A 310 -5.98 2.83 -14.83
N LEU A 311 -5.52 2.76 -13.57
CA LEU A 311 -4.09 2.97 -13.25
C LEU A 311 -3.15 1.98 -13.98
N ILE A 312 -3.64 0.76 -14.28
CA ILE A 312 -2.86 -0.22 -15.06
C ILE A 312 -2.58 0.23 -16.50
N ASP A 313 -3.37 1.18 -17.02
CA ASP A 313 -3.23 1.70 -18.38
C ASP A 313 -2.03 2.64 -18.53
N ILE A 314 -1.57 3.22 -17.43
CA ILE A 314 -0.44 4.17 -17.44
C ILE A 314 0.83 3.49 -17.94
N MET A 315 1.17 2.31 -17.40
CA MET A 315 2.34 1.56 -17.86
C MET A 315 2.19 1.16 -19.34
N ALA A 316 1.02 0.66 -19.74
CA ALA A 316 0.73 0.30 -21.14
C ALA A 316 0.87 1.51 -22.07
N THR A 317 0.43 2.69 -21.63
CA THR A 317 0.58 3.94 -22.39
C THR A 317 2.05 4.35 -22.49
N CYS A 318 2.81 4.30 -21.40
CA CYS A 318 4.24 4.63 -21.40
C CYS A 318 5.02 3.72 -22.36
N VAL A 319 4.77 2.42 -22.36
CA VAL A 319 5.38 1.45 -23.27
C VAL A 319 5.04 1.78 -24.73
N ASP A 320 3.76 2.05 -25.02
CA ASP A 320 3.31 2.39 -26.39
C ASP A 320 3.89 3.73 -26.90
N VAL A 321 3.90 4.78 -26.07
CA VAL A 321 4.41 6.09 -26.49
C VAL A 321 5.93 6.09 -26.65
N SER A 322 6.65 5.36 -25.81
CA SER A 322 8.12 5.27 -25.89
C SER A 322 8.61 4.32 -26.97
N GLY A 323 7.74 3.44 -27.50
CA GLY A 323 8.14 2.37 -28.42
C GLY A 323 8.98 1.27 -27.77
N ALA A 324 9.06 1.24 -26.43
CA ALA A 324 9.82 0.23 -25.70
C ALA A 324 9.12 -1.14 -25.75
N GLY A 325 9.89 -2.21 -25.80
CA GLY A 325 9.38 -3.57 -25.64
C GLY A 325 9.10 -3.87 -24.16
N TYR A 326 7.89 -4.33 -23.83
CA TYR A 326 7.63 -4.84 -22.47
C TYR A 326 8.26 -6.22 -22.31
N PRO A 327 9.18 -6.45 -21.36
CA PRO A 327 9.89 -7.70 -21.24
C PRO A 327 8.98 -8.82 -20.72
N THR A 328 9.23 -10.06 -21.14
CA THR A 328 8.53 -11.25 -20.63
C THR A 328 9.23 -11.87 -19.43
N LYS A 329 10.52 -11.56 -19.24
CA LYS A 329 11.31 -11.93 -18.07
C LYS A 329 12.39 -10.89 -17.77
N ILE A 330 12.82 -10.82 -16.52
CA ILE A 330 13.98 -10.06 -16.06
C ILE A 330 14.88 -11.06 -15.35
N GLU A 331 16.14 -11.17 -15.81
CA GLU A 331 17.03 -12.29 -15.43
C GLU A 331 16.31 -13.61 -15.66
N ASP A 332 16.21 -14.48 -14.64
CA ASP A 332 15.51 -15.75 -14.72
C ASP A 332 14.03 -15.67 -14.26
N ASN A 333 13.56 -14.50 -13.84
CA ASN A 333 12.22 -14.33 -13.33
C ASN A 333 11.24 -13.98 -14.44
N LYS A 334 10.23 -14.82 -14.66
CA LYS A 334 9.12 -14.53 -15.53
C LYS A 334 8.30 -13.39 -14.94
N ILE A 335 8.01 -12.35 -15.71
CA ILE A 335 7.17 -11.24 -15.28
C ILE A 335 5.75 -11.39 -15.83
N LYS A 336 4.79 -10.80 -15.10
CA LYS A 336 3.39 -10.81 -15.53
C LYS A 336 3.21 -9.92 -16.75
N PRO A 337 2.35 -10.31 -17.73
CA PRO A 337 2.04 -9.46 -18.88
C PRO A 337 1.33 -8.18 -18.44
N LEU A 338 1.39 -7.15 -19.29
CA LEU A 338 0.55 -5.96 -19.13
C LEU A 338 -0.92 -6.33 -19.26
N GLU A 339 -1.74 -5.88 -18.33
CA GLU A 339 -3.21 -6.06 -18.36
C GLU A 339 -3.93 -4.77 -18.78
N GLY A 340 -3.25 -3.62 -18.72
CA GLY A 340 -3.80 -2.33 -19.13
C GLY A 340 -3.87 -2.15 -20.64
N ALA A 341 -4.75 -1.28 -21.08
CA ALA A 341 -4.84 -0.81 -22.46
C ALA A 341 -4.12 0.55 -22.60
N SER A 342 -3.38 0.77 -23.69
CA SER A 342 -2.80 2.09 -23.96
C SER A 342 -3.90 3.15 -24.11
N LEU A 343 -3.73 4.31 -23.47
CA LEU A 343 -4.61 5.47 -23.62
C LEU A 343 -4.33 6.28 -24.91
N LYS A 344 -3.26 5.96 -25.64
CA LYS A 344 -2.84 6.67 -26.86
C LYS A 344 -3.92 6.76 -27.94
N PRO A 345 -4.77 5.74 -28.20
CA PRO A 345 -5.88 5.85 -29.14
C PRO A 345 -6.85 7.01 -28.80
N ALA A 346 -7.15 7.21 -27.50
CA ALA A 346 -8.02 8.30 -27.05
C ALA A 346 -7.46 9.70 -27.37
N PHE A 347 -6.13 9.87 -27.47
CA PHE A 347 -5.48 11.13 -27.85
C PHE A 347 -5.87 11.61 -29.24
N SER A 348 -6.34 10.71 -30.10
CA SER A 348 -6.88 11.02 -31.43
C SER A 348 -8.39 10.77 -31.55
N GLY A 349 -9.08 10.48 -30.45
CA GLY A 349 -10.53 10.26 -30.40
C GLY A 349 -10.98 8.87 -30.84
N LYS A 350 -10.06 7.91 -30.82
CA LYS A 350 -10.38 6.51 -31.11
C LYS A 350 -10.74 5.75 -29.84
N SER A 351 -11.48 4.66 -29.98
CA SER A 351 -11.80 3.76 -28.88
C SER A 351 -10.53 3.07 -28.35
N LEU A 352 -10.51 2.87 -27.02
CA LEU A 352 -9.49 2.05 -26.37
C LEU A 352 -9.71 0.58 -26.73
N ASP A 353 -8.63 -0.14 -27.04
CA ASP A 353 -8.67 -1.57 -27.34
C ASP A 353 -8.62 -2.40 -26.05
N ARG A 354 -9.65 -2.24 -25.20
CA ARG A 354 -9.74 -2.98 -23.96
C ARG A 354 -10.33 -4.36 -24.18
N LYS A 355 -9.51 -5.38 -23.99
CA LYS A 355 -9.89 -6.78 -24.23
C LYS A 355 -10.53 -7.47 -23.01
N GLN A 356 -10.32 -6.93 -21.83
CA GLN A 356 -10.77 -7.51 -20.56
C GLN A 356 -11.56 -6.49 -19.74
N PRO A 357 -12.50 -6.94 -18.91
CA PRO A 357 -13.10 -6.09 -17.89
C PRO A 357 -12.06 -5.47 -16.97
N LEU A 358 -12.44 -4.44 -16.24
CA LEU A 358 -11.67 -3.86 -15.15
C LEU A 358 -12.05 -4.50 -13.82
N PHE A 359 -11.05 -4.78 -13.00
CA PHE A 359 -11.22 -5.48 -11.73
C PHE A 359 -10.58 -4.71 -10.60
N TRP A 360 -11.19 -4.76 -9.43
CA TRP A 360 -10.68 -4.17 -8.19
C TRP A 360 -10.85 -5.12 -7.02
N GLU A 361 -9.89 -5.08 -6.12
CA GLU A 361 -9.99 -5.59 -4.76
C GLU A 361 -9.18 -4.67 -3.85
N HIS A 362 -9.76 -4.28 -2.73
CA HIS A 362 -9.07 -3.56 -1.68
C HIS A 362 -9.72 -3.83 -0.33
N GLU A 363 -8.95 -4.46 0.59
CA GLU A 363 -9.43 -4.78 1.94
C GLU A 363 -10.75 -5.57 1.97
N GLY A 364 -10.90 -6.53 1.05
CA GLY A 364 -12.11 -7.34 0.91
C GLY A 364 -13.24 -6.68 0.12
N ASN A 365 -13.19 -5.37 -0.13
CA ASN A 365 -14.09 -4.71 -1.06
C ASN A 365 -13.69 -5.08 -2.49
N ARG A 366 -14.64 -5.44 -3.32
CA ARG A 366 -14.35 -5.99 -4.65
C ARG A 366 -15.30 -5.47 -5.72
N ALA A 367 -14.82 -5.35 -6.95
CA ALA A 367 -15.65 -4.95 -8.08
C ALA A 367 -15.11 -5.49 -9.41
N ILE A 368 -16.03 -5.59 -10.36
CA ILE A 368 -15.77 -5.76 -11.80
C ILE A 368 -16.58 -4.72 -12.57
N ARG A 369 -15.97 -4.10 -13.57
CA ARG A 369 -16.65 -3.31 -14.59
C ARG A 369 -16.45 -3.93 -15.96
N ASP A 370 -17.55 -4.30 -16.59
CA ASP A 370 -17.59 -4.84 -17.97
C ASP A 370 -18.50 -3.94 -18.81
N GLY A 371 -17.90 -3.09 -19.64
CA GLY A 371 -18.60 -2.04 -20.36
C GLY A 371 -19.27 -1.03 -19.41
N ASP A 372 -20.59 -0.90 -19.52
CA ASP A 372 -21.39 -0.02 -18.68
C ASP A 372 -21.86 -0.70 -17.38
N TRP A 373 -21.73 -2.01 -17.26
CA TRP A 373 -22.13 -2.75 -16.08
C TRP A 373 -21.03 -2.81 -15.03
N LYS A 374 -21.41 -2.56 -13.79
CA LYS A 374 -20.52 -2.71 -12.63
C LYS A 374 -21.18 -3.57 -11.56
N LEU A 375 -20.47 -4.62 -11.16
CA LEU A 375 -20.81 -5.42 -10.00
C LEU A 375 -19.81 -5.08 -8.88
N VAL A 376 -20.31 -4.69 -7.72
CA VAL A 376 -19.48 -4.25 -6.59
C VAL A 376 -19.98 -4.83 -5.28
N ALA A 377 -19.08 -5.12 -4.35
CA ALA A 377 -19.44 -5.55 -3.01
C ALA A 377 -18.47 -4.98 -1.98
N LYS A 378 -19.00 -4.55 -0.84
CA LYS A 378 -18.21 -4.28 0.36
C LYS A 378 -17.76 -5.61 0.99
N GLU A 379 -16.73 -5.56 1.81
CA GLU A 379 -16.26 -6.71 2.58
C GLU A 379 -17.43 -7.42 3.29
N ASN A 380 -17.53 -8.74 3.11
CA ASN A 380 -18.56 -9.59 3.72
C ASN A 380 -20.02 -9.15 3.44
N LYS A 381 -20.26 -8.39 2.36
CA LYS A 381 -21.58 -7.99 1.91
C LYS A 381 -21.93 -8.66 0.58
N PRO A 382 -23.24 -8.81 0.26
CA PRO A 382 -23.67 -9.29 -1.03
C PRO A 382 -23.23 -8.37 -2.16
N TRP A 383 -23.26 -8.89 -3.38
CA TRP A 383 -23.02 -8.14 -4.59
C TRP A 383 -24.15 -7.14 -4.87
N GLU A 384 -23.78 -5.96 -5.33
CA GLU A 384 -24.65 -4.89 -5.85
C GLU A 384 -24.33 -4.70 -7.33
N LEU A 385 -25.36 -4.57 -8.19
CA LEU A 385 -25.22 -4.42 -9.64
C LEU A 385 -25.71 -3.04 -10.09
N TYR A 386 -24.94 -2.34 -10.91
CA TYR A 386 -25.25 -1.00 -11.40
C TYR A 386 -25.03 -0.86 -12.91
N ASP A 387 -25.92 -0.13 -13.59
CA ASP A 387 -25.71 0.37 -14.94
C ASP A 387 -25.08 1.75 -14.90
N LEU A 388 -23.76 1.84 -15.07
CA LEU A 388 -23.03 3.11 -14.99
C LEU A 388 -23.32 4.07 -16.15
N LYS A 389 -24.05 3.64 -17.19
CA LYS A 389 -24.53 4.53 -18.23
C LYS A 389 -25.62 5.47 -17.72
N THR A 390 -26.47 4.97 -16.84
CA THR A 390 -27.63 5.70 -16.29
C THR A 390 -27.47 6.06 -14.82
N ASP A 391 -26.71 5.29 -14.05
CA ASP A 391 -26.51 5.45 -12.60
C ASP A 391 -25.02 5.43 -12.22
N ARG A 392 -24.31 6.52 -12.51
CA ARG A 392 -22.89 6.70 -12.12
C ARG A 392 -22.69 6.84 -10.61
N SER A 393 -23.74 7.13 -9.86
CA SER A 393 -23.69 7.33 -8.41
C SER A 393 -23.97 6.07 -7.61
N GLU A 394 -24.30 4.97 -8.28
CA GLU A 394 -24.54 3.65 -7.67
C GLU A 394 -25.65 3.69 -6.60
N THR A 395 -26.79 4.27 -6.95
CA THR A 395 -27.94 4.46 -6.05
C THR A 395 -29.06 3.44 -6.27
N HIS A 396 -29.13 2.79 -7.46
CA HIS A 396 -30.17 1.85 -7.83
C HIS A 396 -29.59 0.45 -8.08
N ASN A 397 -29.58 -0.38 -7.04
CA ASN A 397 -29.05 -1.73 -7.12
C ASN A 397 -29.97 -2.68 -7.89
N LEU A 398 -29.53 -3.15 -9.06
CA LEU A 398 -30.25 -4.02 -9.98
C LEU A 398 -29.96 -5.54 -9.76
N ALA A 399 -29.24 -5.92 -8.73
CA ALA A 399 -28.80 -7.32 -8.53
C ALA A 399 -29.99 -8.29 -8.39
N VAL A 400 -31.10 -7.84 -7.79
CA VAL A 400 -32.32 -8.64 -7.64
C VAL A 400 -33.11 -8.72 -8.95
N GLU A 401 -33.10 -7.64 -9.75
CA GLU A 401 -33.81 -7.57 -11.02
C GLU A 401 -33.08 -8.30 -12.16
N LYS A 402 -31.75 -8.39 -12.08
CA LYS A 402 -30.87 -8.99 -13.09
C LYS A 402 -29.92 -10.04 -12.48
N PRO A 403 -30.47 -11.10 -11.85
CA PRO A 403 -29.64 -12.06 -11.08
C PRO A 403 -28.66 -12.84 -11.95
N GLU A 404 -29.02 -13.16 -13.19
CA GLU A 404 -28.14 -13.91 -14.09
C GLU A 404 -26.93 -13.09 -14.53
N LEU A 405 -27.12 -11.80 -14.81
CA LEU A 405 -26.00 -10.89 -15.12
C LEU A 405 -25.09 -10.70 -13.91
N ALA A 406 -25.67 -10.54 -12.71
CA ALA A 406 -24.88 -10.44 -11.48
C ALA A 406 -24.03 -11.71 -11.25
N LYS A 407 -24.61 -12.89 -11.49
CA LYS A 407 -23.92 -14.17 -11.39
C LYS A 407 -22.80 -14.33 -12.44
N GLU A 408 -23.06 -13.92 -13.69
CA GLU A 408 -22.05 -13.94 -14.75
C GLU A 408 -20.84 -13.05 -14.40
N LEU A 409 -21.08 -11.82 -13.99
CA LEU A 409 -20.02 -10.88 -13.61
C LEU A 409 -19.26 -11.36 -12.36
N ALA A 410 -19.94 -11.95 -11.37
CA ALA A 410 -19.30 -12.54 -10.21
C ALA A 410 -18.34 -13.68 -10.62
N ALA A 411 -18.78 -14.56 -11.52
CA ALA A 411 -17.92 -15.64 -12.03
C ALA A 411 -16.69 -15.13 -12.78
N LYS A 412 -16.83 -14.03 -13.56
CA LYS A 412 -15.69 -13.36 -14.20
C LYS A 412 -14.72 -12.79 -13.16
N TRP A 413 -15.24 -12.18 -12.09
CA TRP A 413 -14.40 -11.66 -11.01
C TRP A 413 -13.67 -12.78 -10.27
N ASP A 414 -14.34 -13.90 -9.96
CA ASP A 414 -13.74 -15.06 -9.28
C ASP A 414 -12.60 -15.66 -10.12
N ALA A 415 -12.80 -15.79 -11.43
CA ALA A 415 -11.76 -16.26 -12.35
C ALA A 415 -10.54 -15.34 -12.38
N TYR A 416 -10.76 -14.02 -12.40
CA TYR A 416 -9.69 -13.02 -12.26
C TYR A 416 -8.97 -13.17 -10.91
N ALA A 417 -9.71 -13.25 -9.81
CA ALA A 417 -9.16 -13.31 -8.47
C ALA A 417 -8.26 -14.54 -8.26
N ALA A 418 -8.66 -15.69 -8.82
CA ALA A 418 -7.84 -16.90 -8.81
C ALA A 418 -6.55 -16.73 -9.64
N ARG A 419 -6.65 -16.17 -10.86
CA ARG A 419 -5.51 -15.97 -11.77
C ARG A 419 -4.51 -14.92 -11.26
N ALA A 420 -5.01 -13.86 -10.64
CA ALA A 420 -4.20 -12.72 -10.18
C ALA A 420 -3.67 -12.87 -8.75
N ASN A 421 -3.90 -14.01 -8.09
CA ASN A 421 -3.54 -14.27 -6.69
C ASN A 421 -4.17 -13.25 -5.71
N VAL A 422 -5.43 -12.88 -5.96
CA VAL A 422 -6.18 -11.97 -5.07
C VAL A 422 -6.70 -12.73 -3.84
N LEU A 423 -7.01 -14.02 -4.01
CA LEU A 423 -7.50 -14.87 -2.93
C LEU A 423 -6.36 -15.43 -2.07
N PRO A 424 -6.56 -15.60 -0.73
CA PRO A 424 -7.78 -15.25 0.02
C PRO A 424 -7.92 -13.74 0.19
N LEU A 425 -9.17 -13.26 0.28
CA LEU A 425 -9.44 -11.83 0.51
C LEU A 425 -8.92 -11.43 1.90
N SER A 426 -8.23 -10.29 1.96
CA SER A 426 -7.90 -9.64 3.22
C SER A 426 -8.99 -8.63 3.57
N GLY A 427 -9.44 -8.62 4.83
CA GLY A 427 -10.39 -7.65 5.31
C GLY A 427 -9.78 -6.27 5.57
N TRP A 428 -10.62 -5.33 6.03
CA TRP A 428 -10.22 -3.98 6.43
C TRP A 428 -8.95 -4.00 7.31
N ARG A 429 -7.87 -3.40 6.81
CA ARG A 429 -6.53 -3.39 7.42
C ARG A 429 -5.91 -4.78 7.65
N GLY A 430 -6.23 -5.74 6.80
CA GLY A 430 -5.69 -7.09 6.88
C GLY A 430 -6.20 -7.88 8.08
N GLU A 431 -7.31 -7.44 8.67
CA GLU A 431 -7.93 -8.16 9.76
C GLU A 431 -9.31 -8.69 9.36
N PRO A 432 -9.42 -9.97 8.96
CA PRO A 432 -10.53 -10.72 9.50
C PRO A 432 -10.43 -10.53 11.00
N LYS A 433 -11.55 -10.47 11.76
CA LYS A 433 -11.47 -10.58 13.24
C LYS A 433 -10.49 -11.70 13.50
N LYS A 434 -9.26 -11.39 13.92
CA LYS A 434 -8.22 -12.38 14.17
C LYS A 434 -8.90 -13.44 15.00
N ALA A 435 -9.03 -14.65 14.47
CA ALA A 435 -9.14 -15.80 15.30
C ALA A 435 -7.95 -15.63 16.22
N ARG A 436 -8.18 -15.24 17.48
CA ARG A 436 -7.09 -14.81 18.37
C ARG A 436 -6.15 -15.97 18.39
N VAL A 437 -4.92 -15.77 17.88
CA VAL A 437 -3.88 -16.80 17.88
C VAL A 437 -4.02 -17.52 19.22
N ASN A 438 -4.30 -18.81 19.20
CA ASN A 438 -4.60 -19.52 20.45
C ASN A 438 -3.35 -19.61 21.31
N ARG A 439 -3.08 -18.54 22.05
CA ARG A 439 -1.90 -18.41 22.91
C ARG A 439 -1.88 -19.44 24.04
N LYS A 440 -2.98 -20.15 24.26
CA LYS A 440 -3.09 -21.20 25.29
C LYS A 440 -2.72 -22.57 24.76
N GLN A 441 -2.90 -22.83 23.46
CA GLN A 441 -2.57 -24.13 22.87
C GLN A 441 -1.05 -24.34 22.88
N ARG A 442 -0.62 -25.51 23.34
CA ARG A 442 0.80 -25.88 23.47
C ARG A 442 1.20 -27.04 22.59
N THR A 443 0.27 -27.85 22.18
CA THR A 443 0.53 -29.03 21.35
C THR A 443 -0.31 -28.96 20.08
N PHE A 444 0.33 -29.20 18.96
CA PHE A 444 -0.27 -29.25 17.63
C PHE A 444 0.06 -30.60 17.02
N SER A 445 -0.98 -31.38 16.67
CA SER A 445 -0.85 -32.66 15.98
C SER A 445 -1.26 -32.45 14.51
N LEU A 446 -0.33 -32.68 13.62
CA LEU A 446 -0.44 -32.34 12.19
C LEU A 446 -0.13 -33.58 11.34
N LYS A 447 -0.51 -33.54 10.08
CA LYS A 447 -0.23 -34.59 9.08
C LYS A 447 0.36 -33.98 7.82
N SER A 448 0.89 -34.80 6.94
CA SER A 448 1.33 -34.38 5.61
C SER A 448 0.24 -33.57 4.90
N GLY A 449 0.60 -32.44 4.30
CA GLY A 449 -0.32 -31.51 3.64
C GLY A 449 -1.09 -30.60 4.60
N SER A 450 -0.86 -30.66 5.93
CA SER A 450 -1.44 -29.65 6.85
C SER A 450 -0.94 -28.26 6.47
N ASN A 451 -1.91 -27.34 6.33
CA ASN A 451 -1.66 -25.93 6.03
C ASN A 451 -2.53 -25.09 6.97
N LEU A 452 -1.89 -24.42 7.93
CA LEU A 452 -2.54 -23.59 8.94
C LEU A 452 -2.25 -22.13 8.65
N SER A 453 -3.26 -21.27 8.79
CA SER A 453 -3.03 -19.83 8.78
C SER A 453 -2.13 -19.39 9.94
N ALA A 454 -1.63 -18.16 9.89
CA ALA A 454 -0.82 -17.61 10.99
C ALA A 454 -1.56 -17.64 12.34
N GLU A 455 -2.89 -17.46 12.32
CA GLU A 455 -3.73 -17.44 13.52
C GLU A 455 -3.97 -18.84 14.09
N GLU A 456 -4.04 -19.86 13.23
CA GLU A 456 -4.23 -21.27 13.62
C GLU A 456 -2.92 -21.94 14.01
N GLY A 457 -1.80 -21.39 13.56
CA GLY A 457 -0.46 -21.91 13.83
C GLY A 457 0.01 -21.73 15.27
N PRO A 458 1.12 -22.40 15.64
CA PRO A 458 1.73 -22.30 16.97
C PRO A 458 2.17 -20.87 17.30
N PHE A 459 1.73 -20.30 18.42
CA PHE A 459 2.23 -19.00 18.89
C PHE A 459 3.62 -19.13 19.51
N VAL A 460 4.65 -18.87 18.73
CA VAL A 460 6.06 -19.17 19.04
C VAL A 460 6.86 -18.03 19.67
N VAL A 461 6.26 -16.85 19.85
CA VAL A 461 6.99 -15.67 20.37
C VAL A 461 7.57 -15.95 21.77
N GLN A 462 8.90 -15.86 21.87
CA GLN A 462 9.68 -16.08 23.09
C GLN A 462 9.40 -17.44 23.77
N ARG A 463 9.12 -18.49 22.98
CA ARG A 463 8.83 -19.83 23.47
C ARG A 463 9.80 -20.85 22.92
N PRO A 464 10.15 -21.87 23.73
CA PRO A 464 10.81 -23.06 23.22
C PRO A 464 9.89 -23.80 22.23
N ILE A 465 10.47 -24.38 21.19
CA ILE A 465 9.76 -25.13 20.16
C ILE A 465 10.38 -26.52 20.06
N GLN A 466 9.54 -27.54 20.21
CA GLN A 466 9.93 -28.92 19.91
C GLN A 466 9.09 -29.40 18.73
N ILE A 467 9.75 -29.85 17.68
CA ILE A 467 9.13 -30.44 16.49
C ILE A 467 9.54 -31.90 16.44
N SER A 468 8.58 -32.82 16.36
CA SER A 468 8.80 -34.25 16.13
C SER A 468 8.06 -34.68 14.87
N VAL A 469 8.76 -35.29 13.94
CA VAL A 469 8.22 -35.77 12.67
C VAL A 469 8.43 -37.27 12.57
N GLU A 470 7.35 -38.03 12.50
CA GLU A 470 7.38 -39.46 12.19
C GLU A 470 7.41 -39.64 10.67
N LEU A 471 8.36 -40.42 10.18
CA LEU A 471 8.52 -40.71 8.77
C LEU A 471 8.12 -42.14 8.47
N LYS A 472 7.23 -42.35 7.50
CA LYS A 472 6.93 -43.66 6.93
C LYS A 472 8.00 -44.07 5.91
N LYS A 473 8.55 -43.05 5.21
CA LYS A 473 9.64 -43.22 4.27
C LYS A 473 10.59 -42.04 4.38
N SER A 474 11.86 -42.30 4.58
CA SER A 474 12.90 -41.26 4.58
C SER A 474 13.02 -40.61 3.21
N GLY A 475 13.44 -39.34 3.18
CA GLY A 475 13.64 -38.57 1.95
C GLY A 475 14.92 -37.77 1.99
N THR A 476 15.40 -37.38 0.83
CA THR A 476 16.67 -36.64 0.67
C THR A 476 16.49 -35.16 0.43
N ASN A 477 15.29 -34.74 0.05
CA ASN A 477 14.97 -33.33 -0.24
C ASN A 477 13.54 -32.99 0.16
N GLY A 478 13.34 -31.75 0.62
CA GLY A 478 12.05 -31.14 0.87
C GLY A 478 11.83 -30.73 2.31
N VAL A 479 10.77 -29.96 2.51
CA VAL A 479 10.37 -29.41 3.81
C VAL A 479 9.57 -30.44 4.60
N LEU A 480 9.94 -30.63 5.85
CA LEU A 480 9.15 -31.39 6.82
C LEU A 480 8.13 -30.48 7.50
N VAL A 481 8.57 -29.33 7.98
CA VAL A 481 7.73 -28.28 8.58
C VAL A 481 8.31 -26.91 8.24
N ALA A 482 7.50 -26.00 7.77
CA ALA A 482 7.82 -24.57 7.64
C ALA A 482 6.74 -23.75 8.31
N HIS A 483 7.10 -22.69 9.02
CA HIS A 483 6.19 -21.72 9.61
C HIS A 483 6.76 -20.32 9.41
N GLY A 484 6.08 -19.51 8.63
CA GLY A 484 6.52 -18.16 8.27
C GLY A 484 7.18 -18.10 6.89
N GLY A 485 7.95 -17.07 6.64
CA GLY A 485 8.51 -16.77 5.32
C GLY A 485 9.85 -16.04 5.38
N THR A 486 10.13 -15.26 4.34
CA THR A 486 11.43 -14.59 4.13
C THR A 486 11.81 -13.55 5.20
N ALA A 487 10.85 -13.04 5.97
CA ALA A 487 11.10 -12.05 7.01
C ALA A 487 11.28 -12.68 8.39
N GLU A 488 10.31 -13.50 8.82
CA GLU A 488 10.25 -14.14 10.13
C GLU A 488 9.74 -15.57 9.96
N GLY A 489 10.38 -16.55 10.57
CA GLY A 489 9.93 -17.93 10.50
C GLY A 489 10.96 -18.94 10.99
N TYR A 490 10.54 -20.22 10.99
CA TYR A 490 11.43 -21.36 11.19
C TYR A 490 11.06 -22.48 10.22
N SER A 491 12.03 -23.30 9.85
CA SER A 491 11.80 -24.46 9.01
C SER A 491 12.71 -25.63 9.40
N LEU A 492 12.15 -26.83 9.41
CA LEU A 492 12.86 -28.10 9.48
C LEU A 492 12.74 -28.77 8.11
N TYR A 493 13.86 -29.01 7.44
CA TYR A 493 13.88 -29.56 6.09
C TYR A 493 15.07 -30.48 5.86
N VAL A 494 15.01 -31.28 4.81
CA VAL A 494 16.14 -32.08 4.31
C VAL A 494 16.56 -31.51 2.96
N LYS A 495 17.87 -31.33 2.76
CA LYS A 495 18.42 -30.90 1.47
C LYS A 495 19.70 -31.73 1.18
N ASN A 496 19.71 -32.42 0.03
CA ASN A 496 20.79 -33.35 -0.35
C ASN A 496 21.08 -34.40 0.72
N GLY A 497 20.05 -34.84 1.42
CA GLY A 497 20.12 -35.79 2.53
C GLY A 497 20.48 -35.18 3.89
N ILE A 498 20.81 -33.90 3.98
CA ILE A 498 21.21 -33.25 5.24
C ILE A 498 19.98 -32.65 5.94
N LEU A 499 19.71 -33.12 7.16
CA LEU A 499 18.67 -32.55 8.02
C LEU A 499 19.13 -31.18 8.53
N THR A 500 18.29 -30.18 8.34
CA THR A 500 18.62 -28.79 8.66
C THR A 500 17.44 -28.11 9.36
N PHE A 501 17.73 -27.38 10.42
CA PHE A 501 16.79 -26.44 11.06
C PHE A 501 17.28 -25.01 10.87
N VAL A 502 16.35 -24.13 10.52
CA VAL A 502 16.66 -22.71 10.36
C VAL A 502 15.65 -21.84 11.08
N THR A 503 16.10 -20.65 11.45
CA THR A 503 15.22 -19.52 11.80
C THR A 503 15.55 -18.31 10.95
N ARG A 504 14.52 -17.54 10.57
CA ARG A 504 14.65 -16.20 9.99
C ARG A 504 14.18 -15.15 10.96
N ARG A 505 14.90 -14.03 11.02
CA ARG A 505 14.60 -12.89 11.89
C ARG A 505 14.98 -11.60 11.18
N GLY A 506 14.00 -10.77 10.89
CA GLY A 506 14.24 -9.57 10.11
C GLY A 506 14.93 -9.86 8.77
N GLY A 507 14.65 -11.00 8.17
CA GLY A 507 15.26 -11.47 6.93
C GLY A 507 16.62 -12.19 7.09
N LYS A 508 17.29 -12.09 8.25
CA LYS A 508 18.56 -12.78 8.50
C LYS A 508 18.34 -14.25 8.83
N LEU A 509 19.09 -15.13 8.17
CA LEU A 509 19.03 -16.58 8.35
C LEU A 509 20.05 -17.06 9.38
N PHE A 510 19.58 -17.93 10.28
CA PHE A 510 20.41 -18.69 11.22
C PHE A 510 20.15 -20.18 10.99
N LYS A 511 21.18 -21.01 11.04
CA LYS A 511 21.11 -22.40 10.59
C LYS A 511 21.89 -23.36 11.49
N VAL A 512 21.29 -24.52 11.76
CA VAL A 512 21.94 -25.70 12.33
C VAL A 512 21.67 -26.89 11.42
N SER A 513 22.71 -27.60 10.98
CA SER A 513 22.60 -28.72 10.05
C SER A 513 23.33 -29.94 10.60
N ALA A 514 22.79 -31.12 10.33
CA ALA A 514 23.48 -32.37 10.60
C ALA A 514 24.79 -32.48 9.80
N THR A 515 25.77 -33.16 10.35
CA THR A 515 27.09 -33.39 9.72
C THR A 515 27.10 -34.57 8.74
N SER A 516 26.11 -35.44 8.84
CA SER A 516 25.96 -36.63 8.00
C SER A 516 24.58 -36.66 7.34
N LYS A 517 24.48 -37.42 6.25
CA LYS A 517 23.20 -37.63 5.57
C LYS A 517 22.24 -38.44 6.42
N LEU A 518 20.96 -38.15 6.28
CA LEU A 518 19.87 -38.91 6.88
C LEU A 518 19.89 -40.36 6.33
N SER A 519 19.88 -41.34 7.22
CA SER A 519 19.82 -42.75 6.81
C SER A 519 18.41 -43.11 6.29
N GLU A 520 18.35 -44.06 5.34
CA GLU A 520 17.07 -44.54 4.78
C GLU A 520 16.18 -45.24 5.82
N VAL A 521 16.76 -45.73 6.90
CA VAL A 521 16.00 -46.41 7.99
C VAL A 521 15.47 -45.44 9.09
N VAL A 522 15.69 -44.13 8.93
CA VAL A 522 15.20 -43.17 9.92
C VAL A 522 13.68 -43.08 9.85
N THR A 523 13.04 -43.36 10.99
CA THR A 523 11.57 -43.28 11.16
C THR A 523 11.11 -42.06 11.94
N ARG A 524 12.03 -41.34 12.62
CA ARG A 524 11.70 -40.14 13.39
C ARG A 524 12.85 -39.12 13.32
N VAL A 525 12.50 -37.85 13.11
CA VAL A 525 13.40 -36.71 13.25
C VAL A 525 12.84 -35.70 14.23
N GLU A 526 13.70 -35.06 15.01
CA GLU A 526 13.30 -34.03 15.97
C GLU A 526 14.19 -32.79 15.85
N ALA A 527 13.57 -31.61 16.07
CA ALA A 527 14.26 -30.35 16.27
C ALA A 527 13.76 -29.72 17.57
N ASN A 528 14.68 -29.36 18.46
CA ASN A 528 14.39 -28.67 19.70
C ASN A 528 15.08 -27.30 19.68
N LEU A 529 14.32 -26.22 19.78
CA LEU A 529 14.80 -24.86 19.93
C LEU A 529 14.46 -24.37 21.36
N THR A 530 15.48 -23.98 22.12
CA THR A 530 15.30 -23.36 23.43
C THR A 530 14.97 -21.88 23.32
N LYS A 531 14.52 -21.25 24.41
CA LYS A 531 14.32 -19.80 24.46
C LYS A 531 15.62 -19.02 24.26
N SER A 532 16.76 -19.55 24.72
CA SER A 532 18.10 -18.97 24.53
C SER A 532 18.66 -19.11 23.10
N GLY A 533 17.96 -19.85 22.21
CA GLY A 533 18.38 -20.05 20.84
C GLY A 533 19.20 -21.31 20.59
N GLU A 534 19.41 -22.15 21.58
CA GLU A 534 20.08 -23.44 21.39
C GLU A 534 19.18 -24.39 20.60
N VAL A 535 19.74 -25.02 19.56
CA VAL A 535 19.06 -26.00 18.72
C VAL A 535 19.75 -27.35 18.86
N THR A 536 18.93 -28.40 19.02
CA THR A 536 19.38 -29.78 18.94
C THR A 536 18.55 -30.52 17.89
N LEU A 537 19.22 -31.19 16.94
CA LEU A 537 18.61 -32.08 15.95
C LEU A 537 18.86 -33.54 16.35
N LYS A 538 17.82 -34.37 16.22
CA LYS A 538 17.91 -35.82 16.49
C LYS A 538 17.32 -36.63 15.35
N THR A 539 17.86 -37.86 15.19
CA THR A 539 17.29 -38.94 14.38
C THR A 539 17.06 -40.14 15.28
N GLY A 540 15.82 -40.55 15.48
CA GLY A 540 15.46 -41.43 16.59
C GLY A 540 15.86 -40.78 17.92
N ASP A 541 16.62 -41.51 18.74
CA ASP A 541 17.12 -41.00 20.03
C ASP A 541 18.52 -40.39 19.95
N GLN A 542 19.19 -40.49 18.79
CA GLN A 542 20.56 -40.02 18.59
C GLN A 542 20.59 -38.52 18.22
N SER A 543 21.40 -37.73 18.92
CA SER A 543 21.69 -36.34 18.52
C SER A 543 22.63 -36.33 17.32
N VAL A 544 22.22 -35.63 16.23
CA VAL A 544 22.98 -35.55 14.97
C VAL A 544 23.53 -34.14 14.70
N ALA A 545 23.05 -33.13 15.40
CA ALA A 545 23.61 -31.79 15.40
C ALA A 545 23.18 -30.99 16.64
N SER A 546 24.01 -30.05 17.03
CA SER A 546 23.64 -28.97 17.97
C SER A 546 24.30 -27.66 17.54
N GLY A 547 23.68 -26.54 17.92
CA GLY A 547 24.18 -25.21 17.57
C GLY A 547 23.29 -24.11 18.15
N ASN A 548 23.54 -22.87 17.76
CA ASN A 548 22.78 -21.72 18.22
C ASN A 548 22.27 -20.89 17.04
N VAL A 549 20.98 -20.49 17.12
CA VAL A 549 20.29 -19.69 16.08
C VAL A 549 19.87 -18.31 16.58
N ALA A 550 20.54 -17.77 17.58
CA ALA A 550 20.15 -16.61 18.36
C ALA A 550 18.92 -16.89 19.27
N GLU A 551 18.53 -15.96 20.14
CA GLU A 551 17.41 -16.12 21.09
C GLU A 551 16.07 -16.42 20.43
N GLY A 552 15.11 -17.05 21.11
CA GLY A 552 13.79 -17.48 20.64
C GLY A 552 13.07 -16.50 19.68
N MET A 553 12.06 -16.92 18.96
CA MET A 553 11.38 -16.10 17.91
C MET A 553 10.89 -14.76 18.49
N PRO A 554 11.35 -13.58 17.99
CA PRO A 554 10.99 -12.29 18.57
C PRO A 554 9.59 -11.85 18.15
N ARG A 555 9.10 -12.34 17.00
CA ARG A 555 7.78 -12.03 16.45
C ARG A 555 7.07 -13.30 16.00
N HIS A 556 5.75 -13.23 15.98
CA HIS A 556 4.95 -14.31 15.40
C HIS A 556 5.07 -14.26 13.86
N PRO A 557 5.36 -15.41 13.21
CA PRO A 557 5.36 -15.49 11.76
C PRO A 557 3.98 -15.12 11.19
N ILE A 558 3.95 -14.31 10.15
CA ILE A 558 2.70 -13.85 9.51
C ILE A 558 2.27 -14.75 8.34
N ASP A 559 3.18 -15.52 7.77
CA ASP A 559 2.85 -16.61 6.87
C ASP A 559 2.49 -17.84 7.70
N GLY A 560 1.58 -18.67 7.22
CA GLY A 560 1.07 -19.82 7.94
C GLY A 560 2.11 -20.92 8.18
N LEU A 561 1.66 -22.05 8.74
CA LEU A 561 2.47 -23.24 8.93
C LEU A 561 2.10 -24.31 7.91
N GLN A 562 3.09 -24.88 7.26
CA GLN A 562 2.94 -25.93 6.24
C GLN A 562 3.74 -27.18 6.61
N VAL A 563 3.21 -28.37 6.30
CA VAL A 563 3.82 -29.67 6.54
C VAL A 563 3.98 -30.41 5.22
N GLY A 564 5.22 -30.83 4.93
CA GLY A 564 5.56 -31.60 3.74
C GLY A 564 5.87 -30.76 2.51
N SER A 565 5.66 -29.44 2.56
CA SER A 565 6.07 -28.47 1.53
C SER A 565 6.20 -27.09 2.16
N ASP A 566 6.80 -26.15 1.43
CA ASP A 566 6.74 -24.70 1.69
C ASP A 566 6.38 -24.06 0.35
N GLU A 567 5.17 -23.51 0.24
CA GLU A 567 4.59 -23.02 -1.02
C GLU A 567 4.51 -21.50 -1.09
N GLY A 568 4.69 -20.83 0.05
CA GLY A 568 4.60 -19.38 0.18
C GLY A 568 5.94 -18.68 0.06
N GLY A 569 6.30 -17.95 1.10
CA GLY A 569 7.62 -17.32 1.22
C GLY A 569 8.60 -18.29 1.88
N PHE A 570 9.68 -18.64 1.21
CA PHE A 570 10.68 -19.59 1.75
C PHE A 570 11.32 -19.10 3.05
N VAL A 571 11.41 -20.00 4.04
CA VAL A 571 12.13 -19.74 5.29
C VAL A 571 13.59 -20.15 5.18
N GLY A 572 13.88 -21.31 4.57
CA GLY A 572 15.20 -21.91 4.47
C GLY A 572 16.01 -21.51 3.24
N GLU A 573 17.09 -22.25 2.99
CA GLU A 573 17.95 -22.10 1.81
C GLU A 573 17.47 -23.03 0.67
N TYR A 574 16.21 -22.85 0.26
CA TYR A 574 15.58 -23.59 -0.85
C TYR A 574 14.66 -22.66 -1.63
N ASN A 575 14.27 -23.04 -2.82
CA ASN A 575 13.25 -22.37 -3.60
C ASN A 575 11.88 -22.99 -3.33
N THR A 576 10.83 -22.21 -3.34
CA THR A 576 9.44 -22.68 -3.19
C THR A 576 8.80 -22.91 -4.57
N PRO A 577 7.95 -23.94 -4.72
CA PRO A 577 7.64 -24.97 -3.73
C PRO A 577 8.82 -25.95 -3.52
N PHE A 578 8.97 -26.44 -2.28
CA PHE A 578 10.01 -27.44 -1.94
C PHE A 578 9.37 -28.66 -1.25
N PRO A 579 8.66 -29.51 -2.02
CA PRO A 579 7.97 -30.68 -1.47
C PRO A 579 8.96 -31.74 -0.98
N PHE A 580 8.60 -32.40 0.13
CA PHE A 580 9.36 -33.52 0.67
C PHE A 580 9.19 -34.75 -0.21
N ASN A 581 10.30 -35.32 -0.64
CA ASN A 581 10.31 -36.49 -1.53
C ASN A 581 10.26 -37.86 -0.81
N GLY A 582 10.10 -37.85 0.53
CA GLY A 582 9.78 -39.02 1.34
C GLY A 582 8.30 -39.07 1.69
N GLU A 583 7.94 -39.78 2.79
CA GLU A 583 6.57 -39.86 3.28
C GLU A 583 6.51 -39.53 4.76
N ILE A 584 5.75 -38.46 5.11
CA ILE A 584 5.51 -38.04 6.50
C ILE A 584 4.31 -38.81 7.04
N GLY A 585 4.47 -39.44 8.20
CA GLY A 585 3.39 -40.07 8.98
C GLY A 585 2.61 -39.04 9.79
N SER A 586 3.25 -38.49 10.81
CA SER A 586 2.67 -37.46 11.68
C SER A 586 3.71 -36.43 12.08
N VAL A 587 3.23 -35.25 12.46
CA VAL A 587 4.05 -34.16 12.99
C VAL A 587 3.43 -33.68 14.30
N THR A 588 4.25 -33.56 15.33
CA THR A 588 3.86 -32.94 16.60
C THR A 588 4.75 -31.74 16.87
N ILE A 589 4.12 -30.60 17.17
CA ILE A 589 4.82 -29.40 17.62
C ILE A 589 4.38 -29.09 19.04
N ASN A 590 5.33 -29.05 19.97
CA ASN A 590 5.13 -28.70 21.37
C ASN A 590 5.81 -27.38 21.70
N LEU A 591 5.04 -26.47 22.30
CA LEU A 591 5.52 -25.21 22.85
C LEU A 591 5.64 -25.36 24.37
N LYS A 592 6.82 -25.69 24.86
CA LYS A 592 7.05 -25.85 26.31
C LYS A 592 6.87 -24.50 27.01
N THR A 593 6.28 -24.49 28.20
CA THR A 593 6.35 -23.34 29.10
C THR A 593 7.78 -23.20 29.55
N GLY A 594 8.41 -22.04 29.32
CA GLY A 594 9.76 -21.81 29.82
C GLY A 594 9.83 -22.04 31.34
N GLN A 595 10.78 -22.86 31.77
CA GLN A 595 11.31 -22.81 33.10
C GLN A 595 12.23 -21.63 33.23
#